data_80d02d02a59b52f59eb7ccdabffffba4
#
_entry.id   80d02d02a59b52f59eb7ccdabffffba4
#
_cell.length_a   1.000
_cell.length_b   1.000
_cell.length_c   1.000
_cell.angle_alpha   90.00
_cell.angle_beta   90.00
_cell.angle_gamma   90.00
#
_symmetry.space_group_name_H-M   'P 1'
#
loop_
_entity.id
_entity.type
_entity.pdbx_description
1 polymer ?
#
loop_
_entity_poly.entity_id
_entity_poly.type
_entity_poly.pdbx_seq_one_letter_code
_entity_poly.pdbx_strand_id
1 'polypeptide(L)'
;MEDKIKKAFSIYNGGKGLDHWSYSSTSTPFAKNLIGYSFPQEIRRKFPFRYKANFGNLVNNVVQRMIADVIYKSKTIKQDDFTEEDRSYQNCFKKELEIINEKEPVDAKDKFGREAMLKFAEDCIPITKKVVQDIIGKEKLVCERYVELKEFDMIKPVIGRIDYESKTKFIELKTKPPNLRKVKGKEEWNMITQDLPTEPTLENLTQTSFYYMTTKK
;
A
#
# COMPACT_ATOMS: atom_id res chain seq x y z
N MET A 1 18.27 -14.10 26.70
CA MET A 1 17.63 -13.21 25.70
C MET A 1 18.09 -13.58 24.29
N GLU A 2 19.37 -13.81 24.10
CA GLU A 2 19.98 -14.18 22.80
C GLU A 2 19.39 -15.47 22.19
N ASP A 3 19.17 -16.52 22.98
CA ASP A 3 18.60 -17.79 22.50
C ASP A 3 17.13 -17.64 22.03
N LYS A 4 16.36 -16.75 22.68
CA LYS A 4 14.98 -16.47 22.24
C LYS A 4 14.97 -15.72 20.91
N ILE A 5 15.94 -14.83 20.70
CA ILE A 5 16.10 -14.09 19.45
C ILE A 5 16.56 -15.05 18.34
N LYS A 6 17.56 -15.90 18.60
CA LYS A 6 18.02 -16.93 17.65
C LYS A 6 16.88 -17.88 17.27
N LYS A 7 16.08 -18.33 18.25
CA LYS A 7 14.91 -19.17 18.00
C LYS A 7 13.85 -18.46 17.17
N ALA A 8 13.56 -17.19 17.44
CA ALA A 8 12.64 -16.39 16.65
C ALA A 8 13.16 -16.21 15.22
N PHE A 9 14.46 -15.98 15.02
CA PHE A 9 15.08 -15.93 13.69
C PHE A 9 15.04 -17.28 12.97
N SER A 10 15.17 -18.40 13.66
CA SER A 10 15.11 -19.74 13.06
C SER A 10 13.70 -20.08 12.56
N ILE A 11 12.67 -19.51 13.18
CA ILE A 11 11.25 -19.67 12.76
C ILE A 11 10.91 -18.71 11.62
N TYR A 12 11.69 -17.65 11.46
CA TYR A 12 11.47 -16.61 10.48
C TYR A 12 11.57 -17.15 9.05
N ASN A 13 10.48 -16.99 8.27
CA ASN A 13 10.40 -17.50 6.91
C ASN A 13 10.70 -19.00 6.77
N GLY A 14 10.22 -19.83 7.71
CA GLY A 14 10.46 -21.26 7.70
C GLY A 14 11.93 -21.65 7.95
N GLY A 15 12.67 -20.84 8.73
CA GLY A 15 14.08 -21.05 9.03
C GLY A 15 15.06 -20.53 7.98
N LYS A 16 14.59 -20.02 6.86
CA LYS A 16 15.43 -19.51 5.74
C LYS A 16 15.84 -18.05 5.89
N GLY A 17 15.24 -17.33 6.85
CA GLY A 17 15.39 -15.88 6.96
C GLY A 17 14.70 -15.11 5.82
N LEU A 18 14.93 -13.81 5.73
CA LEU A 18 14.47 -13.01 4.60
C LEU A 18 15.46 -13.10 3.44
N ASP A 19 14.93 -13.24 2.23
CA ASP A 19 15.72 -13.22 1.00
C ASP A 19 16.09 -11.77 0.62
N HIS A 20 15.34 -10.80 1.13
CA HIS A 20 15.45 -9.39 0.82
C HIS A 20 14.94 -8.51 1.96
N TRP A 21 15.25 -7.22 1.89
CA TRP A 21 14.63 -6.19 2.73
C TRP A 21 13.61 -5.41 1.90
N SER A 22 12.39 -5.25 2.39
CA SER A 22 11.45 -4.27 1.79
C SER A 22 11.62 -2.92 2.48
N TYR A 23 11.39 -1.83 1.74
CA TYR A 23 11.43 -0.49 2.32
C TYR A 23 10.50 -0.36 3.55
N SER A 24 9.28 -0.86 3.44
CA SER A 24 8.32 -0.87 4.56
C SER A 24 8.79 -1.69 5.77
N SER A 25 9.59 -2.74 5.56
CA SER A 25 10.15 -3.53 6.67
C SER A 25 11.33 -2.83 7.36
N THR A 26 12.09 -2.02 6.63
CA THR A 26 13.20 -1.24 7.21
C THR A 26 12.72 -0.06 8.04
N SER A 27 11.58 0.54 7.69
CA SER A 27 10.98 1.66 8.43
C SER A 27 10.17 1.23 9.66
N THR A 28 9.84 -0.07 9.77
CA THR A 28 9.09 -0.60 10.91
C THR A 28 10.03 -1.08 12.02
N PRO A 29 9.73 -0.84 13.31
CA PRO A 29 10.54 -1.34 14.41
C PRO A 29 10.82 -2.83 14.30
N PHE A 30 12.07 -3.22 14.46
CA PHE A 30 12.55 -4.61 14.27
C PHE A 30 11.71 -5.64 15.04
N ALA A 31 11.36 -5.37 16.29
CA ALA A 31 10.55 -6.28 17.10
C ALA A 31 9.16 -6.55 16.49
N LYS A 32 8.54 -5.52 15.90
CA LYS A 32 7.22 -5.65 15.22
C LYS A 32 7.34 -6.49 13.95
N ASN A 33 8.39 -6.28 13.17
CA ASN A 33 8.68 -7.09 12.01
C ASN A 33 8.92 -8.55 12.42
N LEU A 34 9.77 -8.79 13.42
CA LEU A 34 10.08 -10.13 13.89
C LEU A 34 8.81 -10.88 14.32
N ILE A 35 7.93 -10.25 15.10
CA ILE A 35 6.66 -10.87 15.50
C ILE A 35 5.80 -11.16 14.26
N GLY A 36 5.62 -10.18 13.37
CA GLY A 36 4.82 -10.34 12.17
C GLY A 36 5.30 -11.51 11.29
N TYR A 37 6.60 -11.65 11.14
CA TYR A 37 7.19 -12.72 10.32
C TYR A 37 7.34 -14.07 11.04
N SER A 38 7.16 -14.12 12.36
CA SER A 38 7.10 -15.38 13.11
C SER A 38 5.88 -16.23 12.75
N PHE A 39 4.83 -15.60 12.18
CA PHE A 39 3.66 -16.33 11.72
C PHE A 39 3.87 -16.86 10.29
N PRO A 40 3.42 -18.09 10.00
CA PRO A 40 3.35 -18.60 8.64
C PRO A 40 2.61 -17.65 7.70
N GLN A 41 2.98 -17.64 6.43
CA GLN A 41 2.40 -16.73 5.44
C GLN A 41 0.88 -16.87 5.31
N GLU A 42 0.37 -18.09 5.42
CA GLU A 42 -1.07 -18.40 5.37
C GLU A 42 -1.82 -17.73 6.54
N ILE A 43 -1.21 -17.68 7.71
CA ILE A 43 -1.78 -17.00 8.89
C ILE A 43 -1.69 -15.49 8.71
N ARG A 44 -0.53 -14.96 8.26
CA ARG A 44 -0.35 -13.52 8.03
C ARG A 44 -1.37 -12.94 7.04
N ARG A 45 -1.70 -13.68 5.99
CA ARG A 45 -2.70 -13.29 5.00
C ARG A 45 -4.13 -13.20 5.57
N LYS A 46 -4.39 -13.86 6.69
CA LYS A 46 -5.71 -13.83 7.36
C LYS A 46 -5.87 -12.62 8.28
N PHE A 47 -4.78 -11.93 8.66
CA PHE A 47 -4.90 -10.72 9.46
C PHE A 47 -5.58 -9.61 8.64
N PRO A 48 -6.67 -9.05 9.12
CA PRO A 48 -7.34 -7.95 8.44
C PRO A 48 -6.51 -6.68 8.57
N PHE A 49 -6.49 -5.89 7.52
CA PHE A 49 -6.02 -4.52 7.62
C PHE A 49 -7.08 -3.65 8.29
N ARG A 50 -6.64 -2.72 9.12
CA ARG A 50 -7.54 -1.71 9.69
C ARG A 50 -7.96 -0.71 8.61
N TYR A 51 -9.08 -0.01 8.85
CA TYR A 51 -9.69 0.92 7.89
C TYR A 51 -8.69 1.90 7.24
N LYS A 52 -7.67 2.36 7.97
CA LYS A 52 -6.66 3.28 7.42
C LYS A 52 -5.84 2.66 6.29
N ALA A 53 -5.41 1.42 6.46
CA ALA A 53 -4.68 0.70 5.42
C ALA A 53 -5.64 0.29 4.27
N ASN A 54 -6.87 -0.09 4.59
CA ASN A 54 -7.89 -0.40 3.60
C ASN A 54 -8.22 0.83 2.74
N PHE A 55 -8.27 2.04 3.33
CA PHE A 55 -8.49 3.27 2.57
C PHE A 55 -7.40 3.53 1.54
N GLY A 56 -6.13 3.41 1.96
CA GLY A 56 -4.99 3.56 1.04
C GLY A 56 -5.05 2.57 -0.12
N ASN A 57 -5.29 1.31 0.20
CA ASN A 57 -5.43 0.26 -0.81
C ASN A 57 -6.62 0.51 -1.74
N LEU A 58 -7.78 0.91 -1.20
CA LEU A 58 -8.97 1.19 -2.00
C LEU A 58 -8.70 2.28 -3.03
N VAL A 59 -8.19 3.44 -2.59
CA VAL A 59 -7.91 4.57 -3.49
C VAL A 59 -6.88 4.17 -4.55
N ASN A 60 -5.76 3.58 -4.12
CA ASN A 60 -4.68 3.22 -5.03
C ASN A 60 -5.12 2.17 -6.05
N ASN A 61 -5.70 1.06 -5.59
CA ASN A 61 -6.07 -0.06 -6.45
C ASN A 61 -7.17 0.32 -7.46
N VAL A 62 -8.16 1.12 -7.03
CA VAL A 62 -9.21 1.60 -7.95
C VAL A 62 -8.60 2.46 -9.05
N VAL A 63 -7.76 3.43 -8.70
CA VAL A 63 -7.11 4.29 -9.70
C VAL A 63 -6.21 3.47 -10.62
N GLN A 64 -5.41 2.56 -10.10
CA GLN A 64 -4.55 1.68 -10.91
C GLN A 64 -5.35 0.89 -11.95
N ARG A 65 -6.46 0.25 -11.51
CA ARG A 65 -7.33 -0.51 -12.43
C ARG A 65 -7.98 0.35 -13.52
N MET A 66 -8.24 1.63 -13.21
CA MET A 66 -8.87 2.54 -14.17
C MET A 66 -7.92 3.03 -15.27
N ILE A 67 -6.63 3.20 -14.96
CA ILE A 67 -5.74 3.98 -15.86
C ILE A 67 -4.41 3.32 -16.21
N ALA A 68 -4.06 2.18 -15.63
CA ALA A 68 -2.70 1.65 -15.75
C ALA A 68 -2.64 0.17 -16.09
N ASP A 69 -1.54 -0.25 -16.73
CA ASP A 69 -1.13 -1.64 -16.73
C ASP A 69 -0.63 -2.02 -15.32
N VAL A 70 -1.09 -3.14 -14.79
CA VAL A 70 -0.71 -3.58 -13.44
C VAL A 70 0.21 -4.80 -13.52
N ILE A 71 1.36 -4.74 -12.86
CA ILE A 71 2.27 -5.88 -12.76
C ILE A 71 1.90 -6.71 -11.53
N TYR A 72 1.45 -7.92 -11.75
CA TYR A 72 1.12 -8.86 -10.68
C TYR A 72 1.88 -10.17 -10.83
N LYS A 73 2.70 -10.54 -9.84
CA LYS A 73 3.49 -11.79 -9.83
C LYS A 73 4.22 -12.05 -11.15
N SER A 74 4.96 -11.07 -11.64
CA SER A 74 5.69 -11.11 -12.91
C SER A 74 4.84 -11.21 -14.18
N LYS A 75 3.53 -11.08 -14.07
CA LYS A 75 2.61 -10.94 -15.21
C LYS A 75 2.15 -9.49 -15.31
N THR A 76 2.17 -8.96 -16.50
CA THR A 76 1.57 -7.66 -16.78
C THR A 76 0.13 -7.87 -17.20
N ILE A 77 -0.79 -7.33 -16.42
CA ILE A 77 -2.20 -7.23 -16.79
C ILE A 77 -2.33 -5.91 -17.55
N LYS A 78 -2.50 -6.00 -18.85
CA LYS A 78 -2.56 -4.82 -19.70
C LYS A 78 -3.92 -4.15 -19.59
N GLN A 79 -3.92 -2.83 -19.70
CA GLN A 79 -5.14 -2.05 -19.71
C GLN A 79 -6.04 -2.43 -20.89
N ASP A 80 -5.43 -2.76 -22.03
CA ASP A 80 -6.15 -3.14 -23.26
C ASP A 80 -6.86 -4.50 -23.15
N ASP A 81 -6.52 -5.32 -22.15
CA ASP A 81 -7.20 -6.60 -21.90
C ASP A 81 -8.59 -6.43 -21.24
N PHE A 82 -8.98 -5.18 -20.92
CA PHE A 82 -10.25 -4.85 -20.25
C PHE A 82 -11.10 -3.92 -21.10
N THR A 83 -12.41 -4.11 -21.03
CA THR A 83 -13.37 -3.20 -21.65
C THR A 83 -13.41 -1.84 -20.92
N GLU A 84 -13.99 -0.83 -21.54
CA GLU A 84 -14.24 0.46 -20.86
C GLU A 84 -15.13 0.30 -19.63
N GLU A 85 -16.09 -0.63 -19.69
CA GLU A 85 -16.96 -0.95 -18.56
C GLU A 85 -16.18 -1.57 -17.40
N ASP A 86 -15.25 -2.50 -17.68
CA ASP A 86 -14.38 -3.09 -16.65
C ASP A 86 -13.52 -2.04 -15.95
N ARG A 87 -13.11 -0.99 -16.66
CA ARG A 87 -12.31 0.13 -16.18
C ARG A 87 -13.14 1.30 -15.64
N SER A 88 -14.45 1.17 -15.65
CA SER A 88 -15.32 2.19 -15.06
C SER A 88 -15.06 2.32 -13.56
N TYR A 89 -15.28 3.52 -13.03
CA TYR A 89 -15.16 3.76 -11.59
C TYR A 89 -16.00 2.77 -10.78
N GLN A 90 -17.25 2.58 -11.18
CA GLN A 90 -18.21 1.73 -10.48
C GLN A 90 -17.73 0.28 -10.40
N ASN A 91 -17.25 -0.29 -11.51
CA ASN A 91 -16.78 -1.67 -11.53
C ASN A 91 -15.47 -1.85 -10.79
N CYS A 92 -14.51 -0.92 -10.94
CA CYS A 92 -13.27 -0.97 -10.20
C CYS A 92 -13.49 -0.82 -8.69
N PHE A 93 -14.34 0.11 -8.28
CA PHE A 93 -14.68 0.36 -6.89
C PHE A 93 -15.40 -0.85 -6.26
N LYS A 94 -16.39 -1.42 -6.96
CA LYS A 94 -17.10 -2.62 -6.51
C LYS A 94 -16.16 -3.80 -6.27
N LYS A 95 -15.27 -4.08 -7.22
CA LYS A 95 -14.28 -5.17 -7.09
C LYS A 95 -13.38 -4.99 -5.85
N GLU A 96 -12.93 -3.77 -5.55
CA GLU A 96 -12.11 -3.52 -4.37
C GLU A 96 -12.92 -3.59 -3.07
N LEU A 97 -14.19 -3.18 -3.08
CA LEU A 97 -15.07 -3.35 -1.92
C LEU A 97 -15.32 -4.82 -1.59
N GLU A 98 -15.51 -5.67 -2.58
CA GLU A 98 -15.66 -7.10 -2.39
C GLU A 98 -14.45 -7.67 -1.64
N ILE A 99 -13.22 -7.33 -2.07
CA ILE A 99 -11.96 -7.75 -1.42
C ILE A 99 -11.86 -7.25 0.03
N ILE A 100 -12.25 -6.00 0.29
CA ILE A 100 -12.21 -5.43 1.64
C ILE A 100 -13.24 -6.12 2.55
N ASN A 101 -14.42 -6.41 2.01
CA ASN A 101 -15.52 -7.01 2.75
C ASN A 101 -15.38 -8.52 3.00
N GLU A 102 -14.43 -9.19 2.33
CA GLU A 102 -14.07 -10.58 2.66
C GLU A 102 -13.55 -10.75 4.10
N LYS A 103 -13.14 -9.66 4.74
CA LYS A 103 -12.59 -9.68 6.09
C LYS A 103 -13.45 -8.88 7.05
N GLU A 104 -13.78 -9.50 8.17
CA GLU A 104 -14.52 -8.84 9.23
C GLU A 104 -13.74 -7.64 9.81
N PRO A 105 -14.43 -6.58 10.24
CA PRO A 105 -13.82 -5.49 10.99
C PRO A 105 -13.16 -5.99 12.29
N VAL A 106 -11.99 -5.43 12.61
CA VAL A 106 -11.24 -5.82 13.81
C VAL A 106 -11.93 -5.43 15.11
N ASP A 107 -12.60 -4.29 15.11
CA ASP A 107 -13.32 -3.73 16.26
C ASP A 107 -14.38 -2.72 15.78
N ALA A 108 -15.16 -2.20 16.71
CA ALA A 108 -16.22 -1.22 16.42
C ALA A 108 -15.68 0.06 15.76
N LYS A 109 -14.47 0.49 16.13
CA LYS A 109 -13.79 1.63 15.50
C LYS A 109 -13.42 1.33 14.04
N ASP A 110 -12.96 0.13 13.76
CA ASP A 110 -12.63 -0.30 12.41
C ASP A 110 -13.89 -0.40 11.53
N LYS A 111 -14.99 -0.93 12.09
CA LYS A 111 -16.28 -0.97 11.40
C LYS A 111 -16.75 0.42 11.00
N PHE A 112 -16.81 1.33 11.96
CA PHE A 112 -17.20 2.73 11.68
C PHE A 112 -16.21 3.40 10.70
N GLY A 113 -14.90 3.09 10.84
CA GLY A 113 -13.86 3.60 9.96
C GLY A 113 -14.04 3.14 8.51
N ARG A 114 -14.44 1.90 8.29
CA ARG A 114 -14.74 1.38 6.95
C ARG A 114 -15.95 2.06 6.32
N GLU A 115 -17.01 2.27 7.09
CA GLU A 115 -18.18 3.02 6.63
C GLU A 115 -17.83 4.47 6.26
N ALA A 116 -17.01 5.12 7.10
CA ALA A 116 -16.54 6.48 6.87
C ALA A 116 -15.60 6.61 5.65
N MET A 117 -14.69 5.65 5.45
CA MET A 117 -13.73 5.70 4.35
C MET A 117 -14.41 5.68 2.98
N LEU A 118 -15.58 5.07 2.85
CA LEU A 118 -16.32 4.99 1.58
C LEU A 118 -16.68 6.38 1.09
N LYS A 119 -17.19 7.23 1.98
CA LYS A 119 -17.55 8.62 1.64
C LYS A 119 -16.34 9.42 1.17
N PHE A 120 -15.17 9.23 1.80
CA PHE A 120 -13.94 9.91 1.38
C PHE A 120 -13.37 9.33 0.10
N ALA A 121 -13.54 8.04 -0.15
CA ALA A 121 -13.03 7.41 -1.37
C ALA A 121 -13.73 7.96 -2.62
N GLU A 122 -15.03 8.25 -2.53
CA GLU A 122 -15.80 8.86 -3.63
C GLU A 122 -15.18 10.17 -4.12
N ASP A 123 -14.67 10.99 -3.19
CA ASP A 123 -14.00 12.25 -3.53
C ASP A 123 -12.53 12.05 -3.89
N CYS A 124 -11.81 11.20 -3.14
CA CYS A 124 -10.37 11.01 -3.29
C CYS A 124 -9.99 10.31 -4.60
N ILE A 125 -10.76 9.33 -5.05
CA ILE A 125 -10.42 8.54 -6.24
C ILE A 125 -10.39 9.39 -7.51
N PRO A 126 -11.41 10.20 -7.82
CA PRO A 126 -11.38 11.07 -9.00
C PRO A 126 -10.24 12.10 -8.95
N ILE A 127 -9.99 12.68 -7.77
CA ILE A 127 -8.89 13.64 -7.58
C ILE A 127 -7.55 12.94 -7.81
N THR A 128 -7.33 11.78 -7.20
CA THR A 128 -6.09 11.00 -7.35
C THR A 128 -5.86 10.62 -8.81
N LYS A 129 -6.89 10.12 -9.49
CA LYS A 129 -6.82 9.79 -10.92
C LYS A 129 -6.37 10.99 -11.73
N LYS A 130 -7.01 12.15 -11.53
CA LYS A 130 -6.66 13.37 -12.24
C LYS A 130 -5.22 13.79 -11.99
N VAL A 131 -4.78 13.82 -10.74
CA VAL A 131 -3.40 14.19 -10.37
C VAL A 131 -2.38 13.27 -11.01
N VAL A 132 -2.60 11.96 -10.97
CA VAL A 132 -1.70 10.98 -11.60
C VAL A 132 -1.63 11.23 -13.12
N GLN A 133 -2.78 11.43 -13.77
CA GLN A 133 -2.83 11.70 -15.21
C GLN A 133 -2.17 13.02 -15.59
N ASP A 134 -2.38 14.08 -14.81
CA ASP A 134 -1.76 15.40 -15.04
C ASP A 134 -0.23 15.33 -14.91
N ILE A 135 0.28 14.57 -13.93
CA ILE A 135 1.74 14.39 -13.75
C ILE A 135 2.35 13.55 -14.87
N ILE A 136 1.73 12.43 -15.22
CA ILE A 136 2.25 11.47 -16.20
C ILE A 136 2.06 11.99 -17.64
N GLY A 137 0.98 12.70 -17.90
CA GLY A 137 0.62 13.20 -19.21
C GLY A 137 0.18 12.07 -20.15
N LYS A 138 0.76 12.01 -21.35
CA LYS A 138 0.42 11.01 -22.40
C LYS A 138 1.30 9.74 -22.34
N GLU A 139 2.20 9.64 -21.37
CA GLU A 139 3.06 8.48 -21.27
C GLU A 139 2.29 7.25 -20.82
N LYS A 140 2.70 6.07 -21.30
CA LYS A 140 2.14 4.81 -20.86
C LYS A 140 2.46 4.60 -19.38
N LEU A 141 1.45 4.24 -18.60
CA LEU A 141 1.52 4.08 -17.17
C LEU A 141 1.56 2.58 -16.79
N VAL A 142 2.48 2.22 -15.90
CA VAL A 142 2.61 0.90 -15.30
C VAL A 142 2.57 1.05 -13.79
N CYS A 143 1.89 0.14 -13.11
CA CYS A 143 1.77 0.14 -11.66
C CYS A 143 2.37 -1.10 -11.04
N GLU A 144 2.71 -1.00 -9.74
CA GLU A 144 3.23 -2.11 -8.94
C GLU A 144 4.54 -2.71 -9.48
N ARG A 145 5.33 -1.91 -10.21
CA ARG A 145 6.60 -2.41 -10.72
C ARG A 145 7.53 -2.71 -9.56
N TYR A 146 8.00 -3.94 -9.52
CA TYR A 146 9.03 -4.39 -8.60
C TYR A 146 10.38 -3.77 -8.96
N VAL A 147 11.06 -3.22 -7.97
CA VAL A 147 12.40 -2.69 -8.08
C VAL A 147 13.30 -3.30 -7.01
N GLU A 148 14.56 -3.50 -7.36
CA GLU A 148 15.55 -4.10 -6.49
C GLU A 148 16.81 -3.25 -6.51
N LEU A 149 17.35 -2.95 -5.32
CA LEU A 149 18.67 -2.34 -5.13
C LEU A 149 19.57 -3.36 -4.44
N LYS A 150 20.60 -3.75 -5.14
CA LYS A 150 21.67 -4.58 -4.62
C LYS A 150 23.00 -3.93 -5.03
N GLU A 151 23.47 -3.01 -4.21
CA GLU A 151 24.72 -2.31 -4.43
C GLU A 151 25.69 -2.61 -3.28
N PHE A 152 26.99 -2.51 -3.60
CA PHE A 152 28.09 -2.70 -2.64
C PHE A 152 28.05 -4.09 -1.96
N ASP A 153 28.54 -4.16 -0.75
CA ASP A 153 28.60 -5.39 0.07
C ASP A 153 27.27 -5.74 0.76
N MET A 154 26.14 -5.36 0.17
CA MET A 154 24.84 -5.70 0.73
C MET A 154 24.64 -7.23 0.73
N ILE A 155 24.48 -7.80 1.91
CA ILE A 155 24.22 -9.25 2.08
C ILE A 155 22.91 -9.64 1.39
N LYS A 156 21.92 -8.74 1.42
CA LYS A 156 20.59 -8.94 0.83
C LYS A 156 20.12 -7.69 0.11
N PRO A 157 19.39 -7.83 -0.99
CA PRO A 157 18.86 -6.69 -1.71
C PRO A 157 17.76 -5.97 -0.91
N VAL A 158 17.62 -4.68 -1.14
CA VAL A 158 16.42 -3.93 -0.77
C VAL A 158 15.44 -3.93 -1.94
N ILE A 159 14.20 -4.27 -1.67
CA ILE A 159 13.14 -4.28 -2.69
C ILE A 159 12.07 -3.25 -2.38
N GLY A 160 11.42 -2.79 -3.43
CA GLY A 160 10.23 -1.95 -3.35
C GLY A 160 9.28 -2.20 -4.50
N ARG A 161 8.12 -1.56 -4.42
CA ARG A 161 7.15 -1.49 -5.52
C ARG A 161 6.78 -0.05 -5.73
N ILE A 162 6.83 0.39 -6.97
CA ILE A 162 6.47 1.74 -7.37
C ILE A 162 4.98 1.76 -7.67
N ASP A 163 4.23 2.65 -7.00
CA ASP A 163 2.79 2.73 -7.19
C ASP A 163 2.43 3.06 -8.64
N TYR A 164 3.07 4.07 -9.22
CA TYR A 164 2.86 4.46 -10.62
C TYR A 164 4.18 4.84 -11.27
N GLU A 165 4.41 4.33 -12.47
CA GLU A 165 5.62 4.59 -13.24
C GLU A 165 5.31 4.77 -14.72
N SER A 166 5.98 5.72 -15.35
CA SER A 166 6.03 5.92 -16.79
C SER A 166 7.46 5.83 -17.30
N LYS A 167 7.68 6.12 -18.57
CA LYS A 167 9.02 6.13 -19.16
C LYS A 167 9.97 7.10 -18.45
N THR A 168 9.47 8.27 -18.03
CA THR A 168 10.32 9.36 -17.50
C THR A 168 10.04 9.71 -16.04
N LYS A 169 8.95 9.22 -15.45
CA LYS A 169 8.49 9.64 -14.12
C LYS A 169 8.03 8.45 -13.30
N PHE A 170 8.09 8.62 -11.98
CA PHE A 170 7.38 7.75 -11.06
C PHE A 170 6.63 8.57 -10.00
N ILE A 171 5.58 7.98 -9.44
CA ILE A 171 4.77 8.57 -8.37
C ILE A 171 4.63 7.54 -7.26
N GLU A 172 4.87 7.96 -6.04
CA GLU A 172 4.53 7.24 -4.81
C GLU A 172 3.30 7.91 -4.18
N LEU A 173 2.20 7.19 -4.10
CA LEU A 173 0.95 7.70 -3.56
C LEU A 173 0.89 7.54 -2.05
N LYS A 174 0.66 8.64 -1.34
CA LYS A 174 0.38 8.63 0.10
C LYS A 174 -1.01 9.16 0.36
N THR A 175 -1.88 8.31 0.85
CA THR A 175 -3.23 8.69 1.28
C THR A 175 -3.28 8.92 2.78
N LYS A 176 -4.06 9.89 3.20
CA LYS A 176 -4.23 10.24 4.62
C LYS A 176 -5.71 10.19 4.98
N PRO A 177 -6.22 9.02 5.41
CA PRO A 177 -7.61 8.89 5.81
C PRO A 177 -7.90 9.71 7.07
N PRO A 178 -9.16 10.10 7.31
CA PRO A 178 -9.53 10.83 8.52
C PRO A 178 -9.23 10.02 9.78
N ASN A 179 -8.90 10.72 10.84
CA ASN A 179 -8.84 10.12 12.17
C ASN A 179 -10.24 9.97 12.74
N LEU A 180 -10.42 8.94 13.56
CA LEU A 180 -11.66 8.75 14.32
C LEU A 180 -11.41 9.06 15.79
N ARG A 181 -12.28 9.88 16.38
CA ARG A 181 -12.29 10.21 17.79
C ARG A 181 -13.61 9.75 18.42
N LYS A 182 -13.53 8.95 19.47
CA LYS A 182 -14.71 8.51 20.22
C LYS A 182 -15.38 9.71 20.88
N VAL A 183 -16.68 9.81 20.75
CA VAL A 183 -17.48 10.83 21.45
C VAL A 183 -17.53 10.47 22.93
N LYS A 184 -17.23 11.44 23.81
CA LYS A 184 -17.22 11.21 25.25
C LYS A 184 -18.61 10.79 25.73
N GLY A 185 -18.67 9.65 26.41
CA GLY A 185 -19.93 9.10 26.98
C GLY A 185 -20.84 8.37 25.97
N LYS A 186 -20.40 8.19 24.70
CA LYS A 186 -21.19 7.50 23.68
C LYS A 186 -20.38 6.42 22.97
N GLU A 187 -21.06 5.46 22.36
CA GLU A 187 -20.47 4.46 21.45
C GLU A 187 -20.40 4.97 19.99
N GLU A 188 -20.23 6.28 19.83
CA GLU A 188 -20.16 6.97 18.55
C GLU A 188 -18.75 7.48 18.27
N TRP A 189 -18.44 7.66 16.99
CA TRP A 189 -17.15 8.16 16.53
C TRP A 189 -17.34 9.36 15.60
N ASN A 190 -16.56 10.40 15.81
CA ASN A 190 -16.50 11.54 14.90
C ASN A 190 -15.27 11.43 13.99
N MET A 191 -15.43 11.80 12.75
CA MET A 191 -14.32 11.97 11.82
C MET A 191 -13.64 13.31 12.08
N ILE A 192 -12.31 13.25 12.16
CA ILE A 192 -11.47 14.43 12.27
C ILE A 192 -10.59 14.48 11.01
N THR A 193 -10.79 15.51 10.20
CA THR A 193 -9.89 15.78 9.07
C THR A 193 -8.48 16.05 9.61
N GLN A 194 -7.50 15.64 8.84
CA GLN A 194 -6.09 15.89 9.15
C GLN A 194 -5.55 16.85 8.10
N ASP A 195 -4.77 17.81 8.54
CA ASP A 195 -4.02 18.63 7.59
C ASP A 195 -3.05 17.75 6.80
N LEU A 196 -3.01 17.97 5.52
CA LEU A 196 -2.01 17.34 4.68
C LEU A 196 -0.65 18.01 4.96
N PRO A 197 0.44 17.23 5.00
CA PRO A 197 1.76 17.82 5.12
C PRO A 197 2.03 18.70 3.89
N THR A 198 2.53 19.90 4.12
CA THR A 198 2.94 20.84 3.06
C THR A 198 4.24 20.41 2.39
N GLU A 199 5.02 19.59 3.07
CA GLU A 199 6.29 19.06 2.59
C GLU A 199 6.35 17.54 2.76
N PRO A 200 7.10 16.83 1.90
CA PRO A 200 7.33 15.40 2.06
C PRO A 200 8.06 15.12 3.40
N THR A 201 7.63 14.10 4.10
CA THR A 201 8.36 13.63 5.29
C THR A 201 9.71 13.02 4.90
N LEU A 202 10.65 12.95 5.84
CA LEU A 202 11.94 12.29 5.63
C LEU A 202 11.77 10.84 5.12
N GLU A 203 10.77 10.13 5.65
CA GLU A 203 10.44 8.77 5.22
C GLU A 203 10.03 8.74 3.74
N ASN A 204 9.18 9.67 3.30
CA ASN A 204 8.76 9.77 1.90
C ASN A 204 9.94 10.12 0.99
N LEU A 205 10.80 11.05 1.42
CA LEU A 205 12.02 11.42 0.67
C LEU A 205 12.98 10.24 0.54
N THR A 206 13.17 9.46 1.61
CA THR A 206 14.03 8.26 1.58
C THR A 206 13.48 7.21 0.62
N GLN A 207 12.16 6.98 0.63
CA GLN A 207 11.51 6.04 -0.28
C GLN A 207 11.65 6.47 -1.74
N THR A 208 11.40 7.74 -2.05
CA THR A 208 11.56 8.26 -3.41
C THR A 208 13.01 8.27 -3.87
N SER A 209 13.96 8.56 -2.96
CA SER A 209 15.40 8.44 -3.27
C SER A 209 15.80 7.00 -3.62
N PHE A 210 15.27 6.02 -2.89
CA PHE A 210 15.48 4.60 -3.23
C PHE A 210 14.94 4.27 -4.63
N TYR A 211 13.75 4.74 -4.99
CA TYR A 211 13.19 4.53 -6.32
C TYR A 211 14.00 5.25 -7.40
N TYR A 212 14.46 6.47 -7.14
CA TYR A 212 15.35 7.18 -8.05
C TYR A 212 16.65 6.42 -8.30
N MET A 213 17.29 5.90 -7.25
CA MET A 213 18.51 5.11 -7.38
C MET A 213 18.32 3.86 -8.25
N THR A 214 17.16 3.23 -8.16
CA THR A 214 16.84 2.00 -8.90
C THR A 214 16.38 2.25 -10.33
N THR A 215 15.75 3.39 -10.62
CA THR A 215 15.15 3.69 -11.93
C THR A 215 15.91 4.75 -12.72
N LYS A 216 16.65 5.62 -12.05
CA LYS A 216 17.33 6.80 -12.62
C LYS A 216 16.37 7.79 -13.31
N LYS A 217 15.15 7.94 -12.74
CA LYS A 217 14.08 8.81 -13.28
C LYS A 217 13.77 9.98 -12.37
#